data_556fcced37ea836c555cf9c24cfdc526
#
_entry.id   556fcced37ea836c555cf9c24cfdc526
#
_cell.length_a   1.000
_cell.length_b   1.000
_cell.length_c   1.000
_cell.angle_alpha   90.00
_cell.angle_beta   90.00
_cell.angle_gamma   90.00
#
_symmetry.space_group_name_H-M   'P 1'
#
loop_
_entity.id
_entity.type
_entity.pdbx_description
1 polymer ?
#
loop_
_entity_poly.entity_id
_entity_poly.type
_entity_poly.pdbx_seq_one_letter_code
_entity_poly.pdbx_strand_id
1 'polypeptide(L)'
;MSDLLSACSQSALRAALDTLRDHGLEPDRCDILQDANTLVVRLTADLVARVVQDLDGPRAGTAWFERENAVAMHLTRRGAPVVPLHEALPSGPNLRDGYPINFWRFVEVVDRPADPHEAGFALRRCHEALTDLAEPLPRLAILREAQAMLEGRDLLPPEAQSLVHRRLSTALGGLEQAPVQPLHGDAHEGNLMVTRNGLLWSDWEDAFAGPVEWDLASLIWNARLLDQDSAAAEAMLAGYQAAGGTLDQQVLDQCLVARAAVMCAWYPVLYPQPDAARRAKLKHRLDWLATYPD
;
A
#
# COMPACT_ATOMS: atom_id res chain seq x y z
N MET A 1 0.00 -29.98 -4.88
CA MET A 1 -0.28 -28.68 -4.28
C MET A 1 -0.93 -27.67 -5.25
N SER A 2 -0.91 -27.93 -6.57
CA SER A 2 -1.57 -27.09 -7.58
C SER A 2 -3.10 -27.20 -7.65
N ASP A 3 -3.70 -28.24 -7.07
CA ASP A 3 -5.13 -28.55 -7.20
C ASP A 3 -6.06 -27.66 -6.35
N LEU A 4 -5.52 -26.72 -5.58
CA LEU A 4 -6.29 -25.79 -4.75
C LEU A 4 -6.37 -24.36 -5.33
N LEU A 5 -5.55 -24.05 -6.35
CA LEU A 5 -5.57 -22.73 -6.99
C LEU A 5 -6.75 -22.62 -7.97
N SER A 6 -7.34 -21.42 -8.04
CA SER A 6 -8.34 -21.09 -9.06
C SER A 6 -7.75 -21.21 -10.48
N ALA A 7 -8.59 -21.31 -11.50
CA ALA A 7 -8.12 -21.33 -12.89
C ALA A 7 -7.34 -20.05 -13.26
N CYS A 8 -7.75 -18.90 -12.69
CA CYS A 8 -7.06 -17.63 -12.84
C CYS A 8 -5.66 -17.70 -12.21
N SER A 9 -5.56 -18.11 -10.95
CA SER A 9 -4.29 -18.24 -10.23
C SER A 9 -3.33 -19.22 -10.91
N GLN A 10 -3.85 -20.31 -11.48
CA GLN A 10 -3.04 -21.25 -12.28
C GLN A 10 -2.49 -20.61 -13.55
N SER A 11 -3.28 -19.76 -14.23
CA SER A 11 -2.82 -19.03 -15.43
C SER A 11 -1.79 -17.97 -15.08
N ALA A 12 -2.02 -17.18 -14.00
CA ALA A 12 -1.07 -16.23 -13.48
C ALA A 12 0.26 -16.88 -13.08
N LEU A 13 0.21 -18.03 -12.41
CA LEU A 13 1.40 -18.80 -12.06
C LEU A 13 2.17 -19.27 -13.31
N ARG A 14 1.49 -19.80 -14.32
CA ARG A 14 2.13 -20.19 -15.59
C ARG A 14 2.83 -19.00 -16.24
N ALA A 15 2.16 -17.84 -16.32
CA ALA A 15 2.75 -16.64 -16.87
C ALA A 15 4.04 -16.24 -16.13
N ALA A 16 4.06 -16.31 -14.78
CA ALA A 16 5.26 -16.04 -14.00
C ALA A 16 6.39 -17.03 -14.28
N LEU A 17 6.08 -18.34 -14.30
CA LEU A 17 7.07 -19.40 -14.56
C LEU A 17 7.67 -19.27 -15.96
N ASP A 18 6.85 -19.04 -16.97
CA ASP A 18 7.31 -18.90 -18.34
C ASP A 18 8.13 -17.63 -18.54
N THR A 19 7.75 -16.52 -17.89
CA THR A 19 8.55 -15.28 -17.90
C THR A 19 9.92 -15.52 -17.25
N LEU A 20 9.97 -16.24 -16.12
CA LEU A 20 11.22 -16.57 -15.45
C LEU A 20 12.17 -17.37 -16.37
N ARG A 21 11.62 -18.39 -17.07
CA ARG A 21 12.38 -19.23 -18.02
C ARG A 21 12.90 -18.45 -19.22
N ASP A 22 12.12 -17.51 -19.75
CA ASP A 22 12.55 -16.65 -20.86
C ASP A 22 13.78 -15.81 -20.48
N HIS A 23 13.98 -15.54 -19.19
CA HIS A 23 15.18 -14.90 -18.68
C HIS A 23 16.31 -15.89 -18.29
N GLY A 24 16.16 -17.17 -18.63
CA GLY A 24 17.19 -18.21 -18.40
C GLY A 24 17.28 -18.68 -16.95
N LEU A 25 16.26 -18.43 -16.13
CA LEU A 25 16.19 -18.91 -14.75
C LEU A 25 15.19 -20.05 -14.63
N GLU A 26 15.55 -21.09 -13.85
CA GLU A 26 14.66 -22.20 -13.57
C GLU A 26 14.12 -22.12 -12.13
N PRO A 27 12.83 -22.34 -11.93
CA PRO A 27 12.26 -22.41 -10.60
C PRO A 27 12.72 -23.69 -9.88
N ASP A 28 13.15 -23.56 -8.63
CA ASP A 28 13.49 -24.70 -7.75
C ASP A 28 12.39 -25.00 -6.73
N ARG A 29 11.35 -24.15 -6.68
CA ARG A 29 10.18 -24.26 -5.79
C ARG A 29 8.97 -23.56 -6.38
N CYS A 30 7.85 -23.70 -5.70
CA CYS A 30 6.59 -23.03 -6.02
C CYS A 30 5.79 -22.88 -4.72
N ASP A 31 6.22 -21.95 -3.87
CA ASP A 31 5.59 -21.73 -2.57
C ASP A 31 4.63 -20.52 -2.71
N ILE A 32 3.32 -20.80 -2.69
CA ILE A 32 2.32 -19.73 -2.73
C ILE A 32 2.34 -18.98 -1.40
N LEU A 33 2.73 -17.71 -1.44
CA LEU A 33 2.77 -16.83 -0.28
C LEU A 33 1.45 -16.06 -0.10
N GLN A 34 0.78 -15.72 -1.22
CA GLN A 34 -0.52 -15.05 -1.24
C GLN A 34 -1.27 -15.43 -2.51
N ASP A 35 -2.60 -15.61 -2.39
CA ASP A 35 -3.52 -15.79 -3.51
C ASP A 35 -4.78 -14.95 -3.25
N ALA A 36 -4.78 -13.72 -3.81
CA ALA A 36 -5.84 -12.73 -3.68
C ALA A 36 -5.95 -11.94 -5.00
N ASN A 37 -6.11 -10.61 -4.96
CA ASN A 37 -6.07 -9.75 -6.15
C ASN A 37 -4.71 -9.83 -6.87
N THR A 38 -3.67 -10.17 -6.14
CA THR A 38 -2.35 -10.55 -6.67
C THR A 38 -1.97 -11.94 -6.20
N LEU A 39 -1.32 -12.70 -7.09
CA LEU A 39 -0.63 -13.94 -6.74
C LEU A 39 0.81 -13.59 -6.37
N VAL A 40 1.22 -13.98 -5.17
CA VAL A 40 2.62 -13.86 -4.73
C VAL A 40 3.19 -15.25 -4.54
N VAL A 41 4.22 -15.59 -5.30
CA VAL A 41 4.79 -16.94 -5.30
C VAL A 41 6.31 -16.89 -5.22
N ARG A 42 6.89 -17.66 -4.30
CA ARG A 42 8.34 -17.85 -4.23
C ARG A 42 8.74 -18.94 -5.21
N LEU A 43 9.63 -18.60 -6.14
CA LEU A 43 10.04 -19.47 -7.26
C LEU A 43 11.46 -19.99 -7.13
N THR A 44 12.33 -19.30 -6.37
CA THR A 44 13.69 -19.78 -6.02
C THR A 44 14.00 -19.51 -4.56
N ALA A 45 15.20 -19.82 -4.12
CA ALA A 45 15.66 -19.54 -2.77
C ALA A 45 15.55 -18.05 -2.41
N ASP A 46 15.72 -17.14 -3.37
CA ASP A 46 15.81 -15.69 -3.18
C ASP A 46 14.87 -14.85 -4.08
N LEU A 47 14.01 -15.51 -4.90
CA LEU A 47 13.14 -14.83 -5.86
C LEU A 47 11.66 -15.08 -5.59
N VAL A 48 10.89 -13.99 -5.62
CA VAL A 48 9.43 -13.97 -5.54
C VAL A 48 8.86 -13.30 -6.78
N ALA A 49 7.85 -13.92 -7.41
CA ALA A 49 7.03 -13.28 -8.42
C ALA A 49 5.75 -12.73 -7.78
N ARG A 50 5.38 -11.49 -8.12
CA ARG A 50 4.08 -10.87 -7.84
C ARG A 50 3.35 -10.65 -9.16
N VAL A 51 2.15 -11.21 -9.28
CA VAL A 51 1.36 -11.23 -10.52
C VAL A 51 -0.02 -10.64 -10.25
N VAL A 52 -0.44 -9.65 -11.03
CA VAL A 52 -1.81 -9.10 -10.94
C VAL A 52 -2.80 -10.11 -11.48
N GLN A 53 -3.84 -10.44 -10.72
CA GLN A 53 -4.91 -11.35 -11.15
C GLN A 53 -6.19 -10.61 -11.56
N ASP A 54 -6.44 -9.44 -10.98
CA ASP A 54 -7.61 -8.60 -11.30
C ASP A 54 -7.30 -7.70 -12.52
N LEU A 55 -7.42 -8.28 -13.71
CA LEU A 55 -7.08 -7.63 -14.97
C LEU A 55 -8.11 -6.58 -15.44
N ASP A 56 -9.33 -6.65 -14.92
CA ASP A 56 -10.45 -5.76 -15.29
C ASP A 56 -10.85 -4.81 -14.14
N GLY A 57 -10.11 -4.84 -13.05
CA GLY A 57 -10.35 -4.02 -11.86
C GLY A 57 -10.02 -2.55 -12.04
N PRO A 58 -10.26 -1.73 -10.99
CA PRO A 58 -9.98 -0.28 -11.03
C PRO A 58 -8.51 0.05 -11.31
N ARG A 59 -7.61 -0.90 -11.07
CA ARG A 59 -6.16 -0.79 -11.23
C ARG A 59 -5.63 -1.70 -12.33
N ALA A 60 -6.42 -1.91 -13.39
CA ALA A 60 -5.97 -2.63 -14.57
C ALA A 60 -4.78 -1.95 -15.24
N GLY A 61 -3.93 -2.74 -15.91
CA GLY A 61 -2.75 -2.26 -16.62
C GLY A 61 -1.46 -2.30 -15.82
N THR A 62 -0.41 -1.63 -16.32
CA THR A 62 0.97 -1.72 -15.78
C THR A 62 1.40 -0.52 -14.96
N ALA A 63 0.69 0.61 -15.05
CA ALA A 63 1.12 1.89 -14.48
C ALA A 63 1.41 1.85 -12.97
N TRP A 64 0.67 1.02 -12.21
CA TRP A 64 0.87 0.84 -10.77
C TRP A 64 2.19 0.12 -10.49
N PHE A 65 2.48 -0.94 -11.23
CA PHE A 65 3.71 -1.70 -11.13
C PHE A 65 4.93 -0.93 -11.65
N GLU A 66 4.77 -0.13 -12.70
CA GLU A 66 5.82 0.78 -13.18
C GLU A 66 6.23 1.77 -12.10
N ARG A 67 5.25 2.38 -11.43
CA ARG A 67 5.45 3.30 -10.31
C ARG A 67 6.12 2.60 -9.13
N GLU A 68 5.59 1.45 -8.70
CA GLU A 68 6.16 0.64 -7.64
C GLU A 68 7.65 0.33 -7.89
N ASN A 69 7.97 -0.12 -9.10
CA ASN A 69 9.34 -0.47 -9.49
C ASN A 69 10.26 0.74 -9.47
N ALA A 70 9.82 1.89 -10.02
CA ALA A 70 10.61 3.11 -10.03
C ALA A 70 10.94 3.58 -8.62
N VAL A 71 9.96 3.57 -7.73
CA VAL A 71 10.11 3.94 -6.32
C VAL A 71 11.03 2.96 -5.58
N ALA A 72 10.78 1.65 -5.71
CA ALA A 72 11.57 0.63 -5.02
C ALA A 72 13.04 0.63 -5.47
N MET A 73 13.31 0.80 -6.78
CA MET A 73 14.69 0.94 -7.30
C MET A 73 15.38 2.19 -6.75
N HIS A 74 14.66 3.31 -6.68
CA HIS A 74 15.21 4.54 -6.12
C HIS A 74 15.58 4.37 -4.65
N LEU A 75 14.64 3.87 -3.84
CA LEU A 75 14.85 3.60 -2.41
C LEU A 75 16.00 2.61 -2.16
N THR A 76 16.09 1.54 -2.97
CA THR A 76 17.20 0.57 -2.90
C THR A 76 18.55 1.24 -3.15
N ARG A 77 18.66 2.08 -4.20
CA ARG A 77 19.89 2.83 -4.50
C ARG A 77 20.30 3.80 -3.39
N ARG A 78 19.32 4.33 -2.67
CA ARG A 78 19.53 5.25 -1.52
C ARG A 78 19.80 4.52 -0.20
N GLY A 79 19.75 3.18 -0.19
CA GLY A 79 19.92 2.37 1.02
C GLY A 79 18.79 2.55 2.04
N ALA A 80 17.61 2.91 1.57
CA ALA A 80 16.41 3.01 2.40
C ALA A 80 15.85 1.61 2.73
N PRO A 81 15.08 1.47 3.81
CA PRO A 81 14.54 0.17 4.25
C PRO A 81 13.34 -0.25 3.37
N VAL A 82 13.63 -0.79 2.20
CA VAL A 82 12.66 -1.26 1.20
C VAL A 82 12.95 -2.70 0.79
N VAL A 83 11.91 -3.46 0.45
CA VAL A 83 12.08 -4.75 -0.24
C VAL A 83 12.57 -4.47 -1.66
N PRO A 84 13.76 -4.98 -2.06
CA PRO A 84 14.31 -4.68 -3.38
C PRO A 84 13.71 -5.56 -4.47
N LEU A 85 13.69 -5.05 -5.71
CA LEU A 85 13.50 -5.89 -6.89
C LEU A 85 14.67 -6.88 -7.03
N HIS A 86 14.40 -8.00 -7.74
CA HIS A 86 15.43 -9.01 -7.96
C HIS A 86 16.41 -8.56 -9.05
N GLU A 87 17.69 -8.43 -8.72
CA GLU A 87 18.71 -7.82 -9.58
C GLU A 87 19.09 -8.62 -10.83
N ALA A 88 18.83 -9.94 -10.83
CA ALA A 88 19.13 -10.79 -12.00
C ALA A 88 18.06 -10.69 -13.11
N LEU A 89 16.98 -9.94 -12.88
CA LEU A 89 15.87 -9.79 -13.82
C LEU A 89 15.67 -8.31 -14.19
N PRO A 90 15.09 -8.01 -15.36
CA PRO A 90 14.65 -6.66 -15.68
C PRO A 90 13.71 -6.12 -14.60
N SER A 91 13.78 -4.83 -14.34
CA SER A 91 12.95 -4.18 -13.31
C SER A 91 11.44 -4.32 -13.55
N GLY A 92 11.05 -4.69 -14.75
CA GLY A 92 9.64 -4.88 -15.11
C GLY A 92 8.84 -3.56 -15.16
N PRO A 93 7.50 -3.63 -15.09
CA PRO A 93 6.73 -4.88 -15.09
C PRO A 93 6.91 -5.68 -16.39
N ASN A 94 7.00 -6.99 -16.25
CA ASN A 94 6.93 -7.89 -17.39
C ASN A 94 5.45 -8.15 -17.71
N LEU A 95 5.09 -8.14 -18.98
CA LEU A 95 3.73 -8.45 -19.41
C LEU A 95 3.70 -9.79 -20.16
N ARG A 96 2.95 -10.76 -19.62
CA ARG A 96 2.79 -12.07 -20.28
C ARG A 96 1.35 -12.55 -20.18
N ASP A 97 0.77 -12.91 -21.32
CA ASP A 97 -0.61 -13.37 -21.45
C ASP A 97 -1.64 -12.40 -20.79
N GLY A 98 -1.34 -11.10 -20.82
CA GLY A 98 -2.11 -10.03 -20.18
C GLY A 98 -1.80 -9.82 -18.69
N TYR A 99 -1.00 -10.68 -18.06
CA TYR A 99 -0.64 -10.56 -16.64
C TYR A 99 0.59 -9.65 -16.44
N PRO A 100 0.48 -8.52 -15.71
CA PRO A 100 1.64 -7.77 -15.21
C PRO A 100 2.36 -8.56 -14.12
N ILE A 101 3.69 -8.65 -14.21
CA ILE A 101 4.53 -9.47 -13.33
C ILE A 101 5.74 -8.65 -12.89
N ASN A 102 5.96 -8.56 -11.58
CA ASN A 102 7.18 -8.05 -10.97
C ASN A 102 7.93 -9.16 -10.24
N PHE A 103 9.26 -9.08 -10.24
CA PHE A 103 10.13 -10.01 -9.54
C PHE A 103 10.87 -9.30 -8.43
N TRP A 104 10.71 -9.82 -7.21
CA TRP A 104 11.24 -9.26 -5.98
C TRP A 104 12.25 -10.21 -5.36
N ARG A 105 13.19 -9.66 -4.60
CA ARG A 105 14.02 -10.48 -3.75
C ARG A 105 13.18 -11.07 -2.63
N PHE A 106 13.32 -12.37 -2.38
CA PHE A 106 12.69 -13.00 -1.22
C PHE A 106 13.30 -12.47 0.07
N VAL A 107 12.46 -12.05 0.97
CA VAL A 107 12.82 -11.57 2.30
C VAL A 107 12.34 -12.56 3.34
N GLU A 108 13.26 -13.06 4.18
CA GLU A 108 12.91 -13.91 5.30
C GLU A 108 12.32 -13.05 6.43
N VAL A 109 11.03 -13.19 6.66
CA VAL A 109 10.34 -12.52 7.76
C VAL A 109 10.47 -13.31 9.05
N VAL A 110 10.54 -12.60 10.18
CA VAL A 110 10.53 -13.21 11.52
C VAL A 110 9.13 -13.04 12.12
N ASP A 111 8.67 -14.08 12.81
CA ASP A 111 7.34 -14.10 13.46
C ASP A 111 7.38 -13.32 14.78
N ARG A 112 7.41 -12.01 14.67
CA ARG A 112 7.24 -11.07 15.77
C ARG A 112 6.56 -9.80 15.28
N PRO A 113 5.80 -9.07 16.11
CA PRO A 113 5.26 -7.78 15.73
C PRO A 113 6.40 -6.77 15.45
N ALA A 114 6.15 -5.81 14.57
CA ALA A 114 7.03 -4.68 14.36
C ALA A 114 7.05 -3.82 15.65
N ASP A 115 8.24 -3.33 16.01
CA ASP A 115 8.34 -2.30 17.04
C ASP A 115 7.76 -0.99 16.49
N PRO A 116 6.78 -0.35 17.17
CA PRO A 116 6.13 0.86 16.67
C PRO A 116 7.11 2.03 16.44
N HIS A 117 8.07 2.21 17.34
CA HIS A 117 9.08 3.27 17.18
C HIS A 117 9.99 2.99 15.97
N GLU A 118 10.44 1.74 15.79
CA GLU A 118 11.23 1.34 14.61
C GLU A 118 10.45 1.53 13.31
N ALA A 119 9.14 1.27 13.31
CA ALA A 119 8.28 1.47 12.13
C ALA A 119 8.25 2.94 11.68
N GLY A 120 8.04 3.87 12.61
CA GLY A 120 8.08 5.30 12.32
C GLY A 120 9.47 5.76 11.87
N PHE A 121 10.53 5.26 12.51
CA PHE A 121 11.91 5.55 12.13
C PHE A 121 12.22 5.08 10.70
N ALA A 122 11.83 3.86 10.35
CA ALA A 122 12.03 3.29 9.01
C ALA A 122 11.26 4.07 7.94
N LEU A 123 10.00 4.49 8.24
CA LEU A 123 9.20 5.29 7.31
C LEU A 123 9.89 6.65 7.02
N ARG A 124 10.40 7.33 8.05
CA ARG A 124 11.13 8.60 7.85
C ARG A 124 12.35 8.45 6.95
N ARG A 125 13.09 7.34 7.07
CA ARG A 125 14.22 7.05 6.19
C ARG A 125 13.81 6.86 4.73
N CYS A 126 12.65 6.25 4.49
CA CYS A 126 12.09 6.19 3.13
C CYS A 126 11.69 7.57 2.63
N HIS A 127 10.99 8.37 3.44
CA HIS A 127 10.61 9.74 3.07
C HIS A 127 11.81 10.62 2.74
N GLU A 128 12.87 10.54 3.52
CA GLU A 128 14.12 11.25 3.24
C GLU A 128 14.74 10.84 1.91
N ALA A 129 14.81 9.55 1.65
CA ALA A 129 15.34 9.01 0.41
C ALA A 129 14.49 9.41 -0.82
N LEU A 130 13.19 9.60 -0.65
CA LEU A 130 12.27 9.98 -1.73
C LEU A 130 12.34 11.47 -2.11
N THR A 131 12.98 12.32 -1.32
CA THR A 131 13.00 13.78 -1.59
C THR A 131 13.66 14.14 -2.91
N ASP A 132 14.54 13.32 -3.44
CA ASP A 132 15.24 13.48 -4.73
C ASP A 132 14.81 12.47 -5.79
N LEU A 133 13.63 11.85 -5.63
CA LEU A 133 13.03 11.01 -6.67
C LEU A 133 12.76 11.85 -7.92
N ALA A 134 13.42 11.49 -9.03
CA ALA A 134 13.30 12.25 -10.28
C ALA A 134 11.96 12.01 -11.00
N GLU A 135 11.36 10.83 -10.81
CA GLU A 135 10.07 10.46 -11.41
C GLU A 135 8.93 11.25 -10.75
N PRO A 136 8.17 12.06 -11.52
CA PRO A 136 7.08 12.80 -10.95
C PRO A 136 5.92 11.87 -10.55
N LEU A 137 5.50 11.91 -9.30
CA LEU A 137 4.34 11.19 -8.82
C LEU A 137 3.07 12.05 -8.90
N PRO A 138 1.90 11.46 -9.18
CA PRO A 138 0.65 12.19 -9.24
C PRO A 138 0.29 12.78 -7.87
N ARG A 139 -0.13 14.06 -7.84
CA ARG A 139 -0.46 14.76 -6.59
C ARG A 139 -1.80 14.30 -6.03
N LEU A 140 -1.81 13.91 -4.72
CA LEU A 140 -3.00 13.49 -3.97
C LEU A 140 -3.80 12.40 -4.71
N ALA A 141 -3.12 11.48 -5.40
CA ALA A 141 -3.75 10.54 -6.32
C ALA A 141 -4.80 9.67 -5.67
N ILE A 142 -4.49 9.04 -4.55
CA ILE A 142 -5.41 8.11 -3.85
C ILE A 142 -6.68 8.82 -3.39
N LEU A 143 -6.58 10.06 -2.95
CA LEU A 143 -7.74 10.86 -2.54
C LEU A 143 -8.63 11.21 -3.74
N ARG A 144 -8.00 11.63 -4.86
CA ARG A 144 -8.72 11.98 -6.10
C ARG A 144 -9.37 10.75 -6.74
N GLU A 145 -8.70 9.61 -6.69
CA GLU A 145 -9.26 8.34 -7.14
C GLU A 145 -10.52 7.94 -6.33
N ALA A 146 -10.45 8.02 -5.01
CA ALA A 146 -11.58 7.75 -4.15
C ALA A 146 -12.74 8.73 -4.39
N GLN A 147 -12.44 10.01 -4.63
CA GLN A 147 -13.45 11.02 -4.98
C GLN A 147 -14.14 10.66 -6.31
N ALA A 148 -13.37 10.36 -7.35
CA ALA A 148 -13.92 9.99 -8.65
C ALA A 148 -14.77 8.70 -8.59
N MET A 149 -14.39 7.73 -7.75
CA MET A 149 -15.21 6.53 -7.52
C MET A 149 -16.56 6.85 -6.89
N LEU A 150 -16.59 7.74 -5.89
CA LEU A 150 -17.82 8.14 -5.20
C LEU A 150 -18.74 8.97 -6.11
N GLU A 151 -18.20 9.75 -7.04
CA GLU A 151 -18.95 10.54 -8.02
C GLU A 151 -19.52 9.64 -9.15
N GLY A 152 -18.81 8.59 -9.51
CA GLY A 152 -19.17 7.71 -10.64
C GLY A 152 -19.99 6.49 -10.29
N ARG A 153 -20.16 6.15 -8.99
CA ARG A 153 -20.80 4.90 -8.56
C ARG A 153 -21.54 5.05 -7.24
N ASP A 154 -22.65 4.35 -7.11
CA ASP A 154 -23.37 4.18 -5.84
C ASP A 154 -22.72 3.04 -5.04
N LEU A 155 -21.65 3.36 -4.32
CA LEU A 155 -20.86 2.39 -3.55
C LEU A 155 -21.41 2.13 -2.15
N LEU A 156 -22.05 3.14 -1.55
CA LEU A 156 -22.53 3.13 -0.18
C LEU A 156 -24.00 3.56 -0.14
N PRO A 157 -24.75 3.28 0.95
CA PRO A 157 -26.05 3.89 1.16
C PRO A 157 -26.00 5.42 1.01
N PRO A 158 -27.04 6.10 0.49
CA PRO A 158 -26.97 7.52 0.10
C PRO A 158 -26.45 8.46 1.19
N GLU A 159 -26.88 8.27 2.44
CA GLU A 159 -26.42 9.10 3.56
C GLU A 159 -24.94 8.88 3.88
N ALA A 160 -24.47 7.63 3.88
CA ALA A 160 -23.08 7.29 4.08
C ALA A 160 -22.22 7.80 2.93
N GLN A 161 -22.66 7.65 1.68
CA GLN A 161 -21.94 8.17 0.51
C GLN A 161 -21.81 9.68 0.57
N SER A 162 -22.87 10.38 0.93
CA SER A 162 -22.85 11.84 1.10
C SER A 162 -21.90 12.28 2.22
N LEU A 163 -21.87 11.56 3.34
CA LEU A 163 -20.92 11.82 4.44
C LEU A 163 -19.48 11.64 3.95
N VAL A 164 -19.16 10.48 3.37
CA VAL A 164 -17.80 10.18 2.91
C VAL A 164 -17.32 11.17 1.85
N HIS A 165 -18.18 11.51 0.89
CA HIS A 165 -17.87 12.49 -0.15
C HIS A 165 -17.58 13.88 0.45
N ARG A 166 -18.42 14.37 1.36
CA ARG A 166 -18.16 15.67 2.02
C ARG A 166 -16.84 15.68 2.77
N ARG A 167 -16.58 14.66 3.60
CA ARG A 167 -15.33 14.56 4.39
C ARG A 167 -14.10 14.53 3.49
N LEU A 168 -14.16 13.74 2.43
CA LEU A 168 -13.06 13.64 1.46
C LEU A 168 -12.85 14.98 0.73
N SER A 169 -13.92 15.64 0.27
CA SER A 169 -13.81 16.93 -0.44
C SER A 169 -13.26 18.02 0.47
N THR A 170 -13.70 18.11 1.73
CA THR A 170 -13.18 19.06 2.71
C THR A 170 -11.69 18.82 2.97
N ALA A 171 -11.30 17.56 3.20
CA ALA A 171 -9.91 17.18 3.42
C ALA A 171 -9.03 17.49 2.20
N LEU A 172 -9.48 17.17 0.99
CA LEU A 172 -8.76 17.51 -0.25
C LEU A 172 -8.49 19.02 -0.35
N GLY A 173 -9.52 19.85 -0.12
CA GLY A 173 -9.36 21.31 -0.16
C GLY A 173 -8.31 21.83 0.82
N GLY A 174 -8.25 21.28 2.03
CA GLY A 174 -7.23 21.61 3.02
C GLY A 174 -5.83 21.14 2.64
N LEU A 175 -5.72 19.91 2.13
CA LEU A 175 -4.44 19.29 1.78
C LEU A 175 -3.82 19.83 0.48
N GLU A 176 -4.59 20.52 -0.38
CA GLU A 176 -4.04 21.16 -1.60
C GLU A 176 -3.00 22.21 -1.30
N GLN A 177 -3.04 22.85 -0.14
CA GLN A 177 -2.09 23.88 0.28
C GLN A 177 -0.92 23.32 1.10
N ALA A 178 -0.99 22.07 1.53
CA ALA A 178 0.07 21.46 2.33
C ALA A 178 1.34 21.21 1.48
N PRO A 179 2.53 21.29 2.10
CA PRO A 179 3.77 20.82 1.47
C PRO A 179 3.64 19.36 1.05
N VAL A 180 4.16 19.03 -0.12
CA VAL A 180 4.08 17.66 -0.65
C VAL A 180 5.45 17.14 -1.06
N GLN A 181 5.63 15.83 -0.91
CA GLN A 181 6.74 15.06 -1.44
C GLN A 181 6.24 13.69 -1.90
N PRO A 182 7.06 12.90 -2.60
CA PRO A 182 6.76 11.49 -2.84
C PRO A 182 6.58 10.71 -1.54
N LEU A 183 5.55 9.87 -1.49
CA LEU A 183 5.12 9.09 -0.34
C LEU A 183 4.92 7.62 -0.71
N HIS A 184 4.77 6.77 0.31
CA HIS A 184 4.33 5.39 0.17
C HIS A 184 2.88 5.29 -0.34
N GLY A 185 2.01 6.11 0.21
CA GLY A 185 0.58 6.14 -0.14
C GLY A 185 -0.29 5.18 0.69
N ASP A 186 0.25 4.03 1.11
CA ASP A 186 -0.44 3.05 1.95
C ASP A 186 0.48 2.48 3.07
N ALA A 187 1.15 3.36 3.81
CA ALA A 187 2.13 3.01 4.84
C ALA A 187 1.47 2.45 6.11
N HIS A 188 0.91 1.24 6.06
CA HIS A 188 0.36 0.57 7.23
C HIS A 188 1.20 -0.67 7.61
N GLU A 189 1.00 -1.19 8.82
CA GLU A 189 1.78 -2.30 9.36
C GLU A 189 1.76 -3.57 8.49
N GLY A 190 0.68 -3.80 7.72
CA GLY A 190 0.57 -4.93 6.79
C GLY A 190 1.57 -4.89 5.64
N ASN A 191 2.11 -3.70 5.32
CA ASN A 191 3.12 -3.49 4.29
C ASN A 191 4.55 -3.41 4.87
N LEU A 192 4.70 -3.76 6.15
CA LEU A 192 5.96 -3.74 6.86
C LEU A 192 6.45 -5.15 7.15
N MET A 193 7.61 -5.51 6.64
CA MET A 193 8.24 -6.82 6.85
C MET A 193 9.27 -6.73 7.97
N VAL A 194 9.08 -7.53 9.01
CA VAL A 194 10.03 -7.64 10.12
C VAL A 194 11.08 -8.69 9.76
N THR A 195 12.35 -8.29 9.70
CA THR A 195 13.45 -9.18 9.37
C THR A 195 14.46 -9.27 10.50
N ARG A 196 15.43 -10.18 10.40
CA ARG A 196 16.55 -10.24 11.35
C ARG A 196 17.45 -8.99 11.30
N ASN A 197 17.43 -8.26 10.18
CA ASN A 197 18.28 -7.10 9.94
C ASN A 197 17.54 -5.75 10.10
N GLY A 198 16.32 -5.76 10.61
CA GLY A 198 15.47 -4.58 10.76
C GLY A 198 14.18 -4.67 9.94
N LEU A 199 13.52 -3.56 9.79
CA LEU A 199 12.23 -3.45 9.11
C LEU A 199 12.44 -3.07 7.63
N LEU A 200 11.59 -3.60 6.74
CA LEU A 200 11.54 -3.24 5.33
C LEU A 200 10.11 -2.90 4.92
N TRP A 201 9.94 -1.80 4.22
CA TRP A 201 8.67 -1.43 3.60
C TRP A 201 8.51 -2.13 2.24
N SER A 202 7.30 -2.59 1.94
CA SER A 202 6.89 -3.24 0.68
C SER A 202 5.60 -2.62 0.16
N ASP A 203 5.17 -2.99 -1.05
CA ASP A 203 3.89 -2.58 -1.64
C ASP A 203 3.78 -1.08 -1.91
N TRP A 204 4.66 -0.58 -2.76
CA TRP A 204 4.77 0.84 -3.14
C TRP A 204 3.89 1.22 -4.34
N GLU A 205 2.93 0.38 -4.73
CA GLU A 205 2.05 0.64 -5.89
C GLU A 205 1.19 1.89 -5.71
N ASP A 206 0.87 2.24 -4.47
CA ASP A 206 0.07 3.41 -4.10
C ASP A 206 0.88 4.70 -3.98
N ALA A 207 2.16 4.70 -4.33
CA ALA A 207 3.01 5.88 -4.20
C ALA A 207 2.45 7.09 -4.96
N PHE A 208 2.41 8.25 -4.29
CA PHE A 208 1.95 9.52 -4.85
C PHE A 208 2.66 10.71 -4.19
N ALA A 209 2.47 11.92 -4.72
CA ALA A 209 2.94 13.14 -4.08
C ALA A 209 1.88 13.73 -3.14
N GLY A 210 2.19 13.77 -1.85
CA GLY A 210 1.29 14.25 -0.80
C GLY A 210 2.05 14.77 0.44
N PRO A 211 1.33 15.27 1.47
CA PRO A 211 1.92 15.62 2.74
C PRO A 211 2.38 14.36 3.48
N VAL A 212 3.51 14.44 4.17
CA VAL A 212 4.06 13.29 4.92
C VAL A 212 3.09 12.74 5.97
N GLU A 213 2.20 13.58 6.43
CA GLU A 213 1.15 13.26 7.38
C GLU A 213 0.15 12.22 6.85
N TRP A 214 0.02 12.07 5.52
CA TRP A 214 -0.77 11.01 4.94
C TRP A 214 -0.24 9.61 5.30
N ASP A 215 1.05 9.40 5.13
CA ASP A 215 1.66 8.11 5.50
C ASP A 215 1.71 7.95 7.02
N LEU A 216 1.91 9.02 7.78
CA LEU A 216 1.79 8.98 9.24
C LEU A 216 0.37 8.63 9.69
N ALA A 217 -0.65 9.20 9.04
CA ALA A 217 -2.04 8.84 9.29
C ALA A 217 -2.30 7.36 8.98
N SER A 218 -1.75 6.84 7.88
CA SER A 218 -1.85 5.42 7.51
C SER A 218 -1.17 4.52 8.54
N LEU A 219 0.00 4.91 9.04
CA LEU A 219 0.79 4.17 10.03
C LEU A 219 0.07 4.05 11.37
N ILE A 220 -0.47 5.16 11.88
CA ILE A 220 -1.14 5.19 13.20
C ILE A 220 -2.64 4.83 13.14
N TRP A 221 -3.18 4.61 11.95
CA TRP A 221 -4.60 4.39 11.70
C TRP A 221 -5.21 3.29 12.56
N ASN A 222 -4.61 2.09 12.52
CA ASN A 222 -5.13 0.96 13.27
C ASN A 222 -5.07 1.24 14.77
N ALA A 223 -3.94 1.70 15.26
CA ALA A 223 -3.72 1.99 16.66
C ALA A 223 -4.73 3.05 17.18
N ARG A 224 -4.93 4.14 16.43
CA ARG A 224 -5.84 5.22 16.88
C ARG A 224 -7.32 4.89 16.71
N LEU A 225 -7.69 4.25 15.62
CA LEU A 225 -9.11 4.11 15.25
C LEU A 225 -9.70 2.75 15.60
N LEU A 226 -8.95 1.67 15.36
CA LEU A 226 -9.47 0.31 15.48
C LEU A 226 -9.12 -0.31 16.84
N ASP A 227 -7.87 -0.20 17.26
CA ASP A 227 -7.34 -0.91 18.42
C ASP A 227 -7.33 -0.05 19.69
N GLN A 228 -7.51 1.27 19.54
CA GLN A 228 -7.47 2.27 20.62
C GLN A 228 -6.17 2.23 21.44
N ASP A 229 -5.06 1.84 20.78
CA ASP A 229 -3.71 1.80 21.36
C ASP A 229 -2.98 3.13 21.10
N SER A 230 -3.24 4.11 21.97
CA SER A 230 -2.58 5.42 21.85
C SER A 230 -1.07 5.34 22.07
N ALA A 231 -0.59 4.42 22.89
CA ALA A 231 0.83 4.27 23.18
C ALA A 231 1.61 3.80 21.93
N ALA A 232 1.07 2.86 21.17
CA ALA A 232 1.66 2.44 19.91
C ALA A 232 1.67 3.59 18.89
N ALA A 233 0.56 4.32 18.74
CA ALA A 233 0.49 5.48 17.85
C ALA A 233 1.53 6.56 18.22
N GLU A 234 1.66 6.88 19.49
CA GLU A 234 2.66 7.84 19.99
C GLU A 234 4.09 7.37 19.75
N ALA A 235 4.37 6.07 19.95
CA ALA A 235 5.68 5.49 19.68
C ALA A 235 6.05 5.54 18.20
N MET A 236 5.10 5.29 17.28
CA MET A 236 5.30 5.42 15.83
C MET A 236 5.67 6.86 15.44
N LEU A 237 4.92 7.85 15.94
CA LEU A 237 5.22 9.27 15.68
C LEU A 237 6.56 9.69 16.29
N ALA A 238 6.86 9.22 17.51
CA ALA A 238 8.14 9.49 18.16
C ALA A 238 9.32 8.92 17.37
N GLY A 239 9.19 7.71 16.82
CA GLY A 239 10.20 7.09 15.95
C GLY A 239 10.45 7.92 14.68
N TYR A 240 9.39 8.39 14.04
CA TYR A 240 9.49 9.26 12.87
C TYR A 240 10.24 10.58 13.20
N GLN A 241 9.91 11.21 14.32
CA GLN A 241 10.55 12.44 14.79
C GLN A 241 12.01 12.20 15.22
N ALA A 242 12.30 11.08 15.89
CA ALA A 242 13.66 10.71 16.27
C ALA A 242 14.60 10.54 15.06
N ALA A 243 14.07 10.17 13.90
CA ALA A 243 14.78 10.12 12.62
C ALA A 243 14.87 11.50 11.91
N GLY A 244 14.52 12.61 12.58
CA GLY A 244 14.56 13.97 12.04
C GLY A 244 13.34 14.36 11.21
N GLY A 245 12.24 13.62 11.32
CA GLY A 245 10.96 13.98 10.71
C GLY A 245 10.24 15.07 11.49
N THR A 246 9.48 15.89 10.76
CA THR A 246 8.54 16.87 11.35
C THR A 246 7.13 16.51 10.90
N LEU A 247 6.13 16.93 11.62
CA LEU A 247 4.73 16.81 11.27
C LEU A 247 3.96 18.05 11.71
N ASP A 248 2.94 18.40 10.93
CA ASP A 248 1.93 19.38 11.31
C ASP A 248 0.70 18.63 11.85
N GLN A 249 0.32 18.89 13.11
CA GLN A 249 -0.79 18.17 13.75
C GLN A 249 -2.13 18.44 13.06
N GLN A 250 -2.36 19.65 12.55
CA GLN A 250 -3.60 19.96 11.84
C GLN A 250 -3.68 19.21 10.51
N VAL A 251 -2.57 19.12 9.78
CA VAL A 251 -2.47 18.35 8.54
C VAL A 251 -2.64 16.85 8.82
N LEU A 252 -2.04 16.34 9.91
CA LEU A 252 -2.21 14.94 10.34
C LEU A 252 -3.67 14.61 10.64
N ASP A 253 -4.38 15.47 11.34
CA ASP A 253 -5.79 15.26 11.66
C ASP A 253 -6.65 15.27 10.39
N GLN A 254 -6.37 16.16 9.43
CA GLN A 254 -7.00 16.16 8.11
C GLN A 254 -6.70 14.87 7.33
N CYS A 255 -5.47 14.38 7.37
CA CYS A 255 -5.06 13.13 6.73
C CYS A 255 -5.74 11.90 7.35
N LEU A 256 -5.96 11.89 8.67
CA LEU A 256 -6.72 10.83 9.34
C LEU A 256 -8.18 10.78 8.85
N VAL A 257 -8.82 11.95 8.73
CA VAL A 257 -10.20 12.03 8.18
C VAL A 257 -10.22 11.59 6.72
N ALA A 258 -9.26 12.08 5.91
CA ALA A 258 -9.13 11.69 4.51
C ALA A 258 -8.90 10.19 4.36
N ARG A 259 -8.02 9.59 5.18
CA ARG A 259 -7.75 8.15 5.18
C ARG A 259 -8.99 7.33 5.51
N ALA A 260 -9.76 7.75 6.52
CA ALA A 260 -11.03 7.13 6.86
C ALA A 260 -12.01 7.17 5.69
N ALA A 261 -12.15 8.31 5.04
CA ALA A 261 -13.05 8.50 3.90
C ALA A 261 -12.63 7.64 2.71
N VAL A 262 -11.34 7.64 2.36
CA VAL A 262 -10.77 6.79 1.30
C VAL A 262 -11.05 5.32 1.58
N MET A 263 -10.79 4.84 2.80
CA MET A 263 -11.06 3.44 3.16
C MET A 263 -12.54 3.09 3.14
N CYS A 264 -13.44 4.02 3.44
CA CYS A 264 -14.88 3.80 3.30
C CYS A 264 -15.30 3.71 1.82
N ALA A 265 -14.71 4.51 0.94
CA ALA A 265 -14.99 4.48 -0.50
C ALA A 265 -14.51 3.16 -1.14
N TRP A 266 -13.31 2.72 -0.81
CA TRP A 266 -12.72 1.49 -1.34
C TRP A 266 -13.33 0.21 -0.76
N TYR A 267 -13.92 0.27 0.44
CA TYR A 267 -14.36 -0.92 1.16
C TYR A 267 -15.34 -1.82 0.40
N PRO A 268 -16.39 -1.29 -0.28
CA PRO A 268 -17.30 -2.08 -1.10
C PRO A 268 -16.64 -2.69 -2.34
N VAL A 269 -15.60 -2.05 -2.87
CA VAL A 269 -14.83 -2.54 -4.03
C VAL A 269 -13.95 -3.71 -3.61
N LEU A 270 -13.24 -3.57 -2.50
CA LEU A 270 -12.37 -4.61 -1.94
C LEU A 270 -13.17 -5.81 -1.40
N TYR A 271 -14.36 -5.57 -0.88
CA TYR A 271 -15.22 -6.58 -0.25
C TYR A 271 -16.66 -6.48 -0.77
N PRO A 272 -16.92 -6.90 -2.02
CA PRO A 272 -18.27 -6.79 -2.62
C PRO A 272 -19.32 -7.64 -1.90
N GLN A 273 -18.89 -8.67 -1.16
CA GLN A 273 -19.73 -9.52 -0.33
C GLN A 273 -19.17 -9.59 1.10
N PRO A 274 -19.29 -8.47 1.88
CA PRO A 274 -18.66 -8.41 3.19
C PRO A 274 -19.38 -9.32 4.19
N ASP A 275 -18.60 -10.05 4.99
CA ASP A 275 -19.09 -10.78 6.16
C ASP A 275 -19.53 -9.81 7.29
N ALA A 276 -20.03 -10.36 8.41
CA ALA A 276 -20.51 -9.56 9.53
C ALA A 276 -19.39 -8.70 10.17
N ALA A 277 -18.17 -9.24 10.26
CA ALA A 277 -17.03 -8.53 10.85
C ALA A 277 -16.60 -7.35 9.97
N ARG A 278 -16.56 -7.56 8.64
CA ARG A 278 -16.28 -6.49 7.67
C ARG A 278 -17.35 -5.40 7.68
N ARG A 279 -18.62 -5.77 7.73
CA ARG A 279 -19.73 -4.78 7.88
C ARG A 279 -19.59 -3.95 9.16
N ALA A 280 -19.23 -4.60 10.27
CA ALA A 280 -19.00 -3.91 11.53
C ALA A 280 -17.81 -2.93 11.46
N LYS A 281 -16.71 -3.32 10.80
CA LYS A 281 -15.56 -2.42 10.56
C LYS A 281 -15.93 -1.22 9.71
N LEU A 282 -16.69 -1.40 8.62
CA LEU A 282 -17.15 -0.27 7.80
C LEU A 282 -18.03 0.66 8.61
N LYS A 283 -19.00 0.10 9.35
CA LYS A 283 -19.88 0.89 10.23
C LYS A 283 -19.07 1.71 11.24
N HIS A 284 -18.11 1.10 11.90
CA HIS A 284 -17.24 1.79 12.87
C HIS A 284 -16.52 3.01 12.25
N ARG A 285 -15.98 2.85 11.03
CA ARG A 285 -15.32 3.94 10.29
C ARG A 285 -16.30 5.06 9.92
N LEU A 286 -17.50 4.72 9.48
CA LEU A 286 -18.54 5.70 9.15
C LEU A 286 -19.02 6.44 10.41
N ASP A 287 -19.23 5.74 11.52
CA ASP A 287 -19.60 6.33 12.81
C ASP A 287 -18.50 7.31 13.26
N TRP A 288 -17.22 6.93 13.15
CA TRP A 288 -16.09 7.79 13.50
C TRP A 288 -16.03 9.03 12.61
N LEU A 289 -16.20 8.90 11.27
CA LEU A 289 -16.25 10.04 10.35
C LEU A 289 -17.40 11.01 10.69
N ALA A 290 -18.51 10.52 11.17
CA ALA A 290 -19.65 11.34 11.56
C ALA A 290 -19.38 12.19 12.82
N THR A 291 -18.39 11.82 13.65
CA THR A 291 -18.03 12.59 14.85
C THR A 291 -17.20 13.85 14.57
N TYR A 292 -16.59 13.94 13.37
CA TYR A 292 -15.82 15.12 13.01
C TYR A 292 -16.73 16.29 12.64
N PRO A 293 -16.38 17.52 13.05
CA PRO A 293 -17.11 18.72 12.62
C PRO A 293 -16.94 18.96 11.11
N ASP A 294 -17.92 19.63 10.52
CA ASP A 294 -17.89 20.03 9.09
C ASP A 294 -16.88 21.16 8.86
#